data_58d80a00be1725a357cb47952b14a24f
#
_entry.id   58d80a00be1725a357cb47952b14a24f
#
_cell.length_a   1.000
_cell.length_b   1.000
_cell.length_c   1.000
_cell.angle_alpha   90.00
_cell.angle_beta   90.00
_cell.angle_gamma   90.00
#
_symmetry.space_group_name_H-M   'P 1'
#
loop_
_entity.id
_entity.type
_entity.pdbx_description
1 polymer ?
#
loop_
_entity_poly.entity_id
_entity_poly.type
_entity_poly.pdbx_seq_one_letter_code
_entity_poly.pdbx_strand_id
1 'polypeptide(L)'
;MMQFSLHFFKKETRHVEYNLLRAFFEARDDFEVRIHDDRSAEFIYTHPRLLHQAVFYQTKSSQVPNIYRSDAAFLDINIHLEIPILSPDYFTKEVLLIAEQLANKFDFYIYYEIFEDPIEVDIDFIMTIYENLKKAYIDRHPQ
;
A
#
# COMPACT_ATOMS: atom_id res chain seq x y z
N MET A 1 16.17 1.40 7.05
CA MET A 1 15.68 2.31 5.97
C MET A 1 14.21 2.59 6.15
N MET A 2 13.80 3.82 5.94
CA MET A 2 12.40 4.23 6.05
C MET A 2 11.57 3.65 4.90
N GLN A 3 10.33 3.26 5.22
CA GLN A 3 9.34 2.82 4.25
C GLN A 3 8.25 3.87 4.11
N PHE A 4 7.75 4.04 2.88
CA PHE A 4 6.54 4.80 2.63
C PHE A 4 5.37 3.82 2.68
N SER A 5 4.49 3.98 3.66
CA SER A 5 3.44 2.99 3.93
C SER A 5 2.05 3.57 3.67
N LEU A 6 1.27 2.85 2.88
CA LEU A 6 -0.13 3.18 2.60
C LEU A 6 -1.02 2.04 3.06
N HIS A 7 -2.08 2.37 3.77
CA HIS A 7 -3.02 1.38 4.30
C HIS A 7 -4.32 1.40 3.50
N PHE A 8 -4.94 0.24 3.32
CA PHE A 8 -6.16 0.11 2.55
C PHE A 8 -7.36 -0.02 3.48
N PHE A 9 -8.40 0.71 3.16
CA PHE A 9 -9.66 0.74 3.89
C PHE A 9 -10.82 0.49 2.94
N LYS A 10 -11.93 0.07 3.47
CA LYS A 10 -13.18 -0.10 2.75
C LYS A 10 -14.28 0.65 3.46
N LYS A 11 -15.19 1.26 2.70
CA LYS A 11 -16.42 1.80 3.25
C LYS A 11 -17.35 0.67 3.65
N GLU A 12 -18.01 0.83 4.79
CA GLU A 12 -18.98 -0.12 5.33
C GLU A 12 -18.35 -1.43 5.84
N THR A 13 -19.16 -2.24 6.45
CA THR A 13 -18.78 -3.47 7.13
C THR A 13 -18.77 -4.70 6.22
N ARG A 14 -18.65 -4.51 4.92
CA ARG A 14 -18.69 -5.63 3.98
C ARG A 14 -17.44 -6.48 4.10
N HIS A 15 -17.68 -7.77 4.15
CA HIS A 15 -16.60 -8.76 4.18
C HIS A 15 -15.73 -8.66 2.93
N VAL A 16 -14.41 -8.68 3.13
CA VAL A 16 -13.44 -8.75 2.04
C VAL A 16 -13.14 -10.22 1.76
N GLU A 17 -13.32 -10.64 0.51
CA GLU A 17 -12.97 -11.99 0.12
C GLU A 17 -11.48 -12.06 -0.21
N TYR A 18 -10.69 -12.50 0.76
CA TYR A 18 -9.23 -12.55 0.63
C TYR A 18 -8.75 -13.48 -0.49
N ASN A 19 -9.54 -14.51 -0.83
CA ASN A 19 -9.20 -15.38 -1.96
C ASN A 19 -9.21 -14.63 -3.29
N LEU A 20 -10.18 -13.73 -3.48
CA LEU A 20 -10.22 -12.89 -4.69
C LEU A 20 -9.11 -11.85 -4.69
N LEU A 21 -8.78 -11.30 -3.53
CA LEU A 21 -7.65 -10.39 -3.37
C LEU A 21 -6.35 -11.07 -3.75
N ARG A 22 -6.11 -12.27 -3.21
CA ARG A 22 -4.91 -13.05 -3.53
C ARG A 22 -4.85 -13.39 -5.02
N ALA A 23 -5.98 -13.73 -5.62
CA ALA A 23 -6.07 -14.04 -7.05
C ALA A 23 -5.66 -12.84 -7.92
N PHE A 24 -5.94 -11.63 -7.48
CA PHE A 24 -5.51 -10.42 -8.19
C PHE A 24 -3.99 -10.39 -8.35
N PHE A 25 -3.26 -10.70 -7.30
CA PHE A 25 -1.79 -10.73 -7.34
C PHE A 25 -1.24 -11.98 -8.04
N GLU A 26 -1.86 -13.12 -7.81
CA GLU A 26 -1.43 -14.39 -8.42
C GLU A 26 -1.58 -14.38 -9.95
N ALA A 27 -2.52 -13.62 -10.46
CA ALA A 27 -2.73 -13.48 -11.91
C ALA A 27 -1.66 -12.64 -12.61
N ARG A 28 -0.78 -11.97 -11.85
CA ARG A 28 0.24 -11.08 -12.40
C ARG A 28 1.61 -11.76 -12.38
N ASP A 29 2.29 -11.75 -13.52
CA ASP A 29 3.61 -12.35 -13.65
C ASP A 29 4.70 -11.59 -12.89
N ASP A 30 4.46 -10.31 -12.58
CA ASP A 30 5.41 -9.43 -11.92
C ASP A 30 5.34 -9.51 -10.39
N PHE A 31 4.50 -10.40 -9.84
CA PHE A 31 4.37 -10.60 -8.40
C PHE A 31 4.84 -11.97 -7.96
N GLU A 32 5.56 -12.00 -6.85
CA GLU A 32 5.77 -13.22 -6.06
C GLU A 32 4.76 -13.21 -4.91
N VAL A 33 4.05 -14.31 -4.71
CA VAL A 33 3.05 -14.45 -3.66
C VAL A 33 3.56 -15.42 -2.61
N ARG A 34 3.67 -14.96 -1.36
CA ARG A 34 4.05 -15.79 -0.21
C ARG A 34 2.91 -15.81 0.79
N ILE A 35 2.22 -16.93 0.89
CA ILE A 35 1.11 -17.10 1.82
C ILE A 35 1.62 -17.78 3.07
N HIS A 36 1.47 -17.13 4.22
CA HIS A 36 1.90 -17.67 5.51
C HIS A 36 0.76 -18.44 6.18
N ASP A 37 -0.46 -17.90 6.15
CA ASP A 37 -1.67 -18.54 6.64
C ASP A 37 -2.91 -17.84 6.05
N ASP A 38 -4.11 -18.14 6.58
CA ASP A 38 -5.37 -17.60 6.08
C ASP A 38 -5.45 -16.08 6.15
N ARG A 39 -4.69 -15.47 7.05
CA ARG A 39 -4.78 -14.03 7.36
C ARG A 39 -3.52 -13.26 7.07
N SER A 40 -2.43 -13.94 6.70
CA SER A 40 -1.16 -13.25 6.46
C SER A 40 -0.49 -13.73 5.19
N ALA A 41 -0.07 -12.77 4.39
CA ALA A 41 0.61 -13.03 3.11
C ALA A 41 1.44 -11.81 2.72
N GLU A 42 2.38 -12.03 1.81
CA GLU A 42 3.17 -10.98 1.18
C GLU A 42 3.01 -11.09 -0.33
N PHE A 43 2.74 -9.95 -0.96
CA PHE A 43 2.64 -9.86 -2.41
C PHE A 43 3.74 -8.93 -2.88
N ILE A 44 4.80 -9.49 -3.43
CA ILE A 44 6.06 -8.79 -3.70
C ILE A 44 6.13 -8.44 -5.17
N TYR A 45 6.14 -7.13 -5.46
CA TYR A 45 6.38 -6.62 -6.80
C TYR A 45 7.86 -6.36 -6.98
N THR A 46 8.44 -6.91 -8.05
CA THR A 46 9.83 -6.66 -8.42
C THR A 46 9.88 -6.05 -9.81
N HIS A 47 10.54 -4.90 -9.94
CA HIS A 47 10.73 -4.29 -11.25
C HIS A 47 11.58 -5.21 -12.13
N PRO A 48 11.12 -5.53 -13.36
CA PRO A 48 11.78 -6.56 -14.17
C PRO A 48 13.22 -6.24 -14.58
N ARG A 49 13.61 -4.97 -14.63
CA ARG A 49 14.96 -4.57 -15.06
C ARG A 49 15.86 -4.13 -13.92
N LEU A 50 15.29 -3.47 -12.91
CA LEU A 50 16.07 -2.74 -11.89
C LEU A 50 16.06 -3.41 -10.54
N LEU A 51 15.29 -4.48 -10.39
CA LEU A 51 15.18 -5.27 -9.16
C LEU A 51 14.71 -4.49 -7.93
N HIS A 52 14.18 -3.29 -8.10
CA HIS A 52 13.51 -2.57 -7.00
C HIS A 52 12.26 -3.32 -6.61
N GLN A 53 11.97 -3.36 -5.32
CA GLN A 53 10.83 -4.10 -4.80
C GLN A 53 9.93 -3.22 -3.95
N ALA A 54 8.64 -3.49 -4.03
CA ALA A 54 7.62 -2.99 -3.11
C ALA A 54 6.74 -4.18 -2.69
N VAL A 55 6.18 -4.11 -1.50
CA VAL A 55 5.43 -5.23 -0.95
C VAL A 55 4.06 -4.78 -0.47
N PHE A 56 3.03 -5.51 -0.91
CA PHE A 56 1.71 -5.43 -0.32
C PHE A 56 1.62 -6.52 0.75
N TYR A 57 1.31 -6.14 1.98
CA TYR A 57 1.18 -7.07 3.09
C TYR A 57 -0.28 -7.27 3.45
N GLN A 58 -0.65 -8.52 3.65
CA GLN A 58 -1.88 -8.88 4.34
C GLN A 58 -1.49 -9.30 5.75
N THR A 59 -2.05 -8.67 6.77
CA THR A 59 -1.67 -8.90 8.16
C THR A 59 -2.88 -9.33 8.99
N LYS A 60 -2.61 -9.97 10.14
CA LYS A 60 -3.68 -10.47 11.03
C LYS A 60 -4.40 -9.36 11.79
N SER A 61 -3.72 -8.24 11.99
CA SER A 61 -4.25 -7.11 12.74
C SER A 61 -3.87 -5.81 12.07
N SER A 62 -4.59 -4.74 12.41
CA SER A 62 -4.33 -3.41 11.87
C SER A 62 -2.91 -2.95 12.17
N GLN A 63 -2.28 -2.39 11.15
CA GLN A 63 -0.98 -1.73 11.27
C GLN A 63 -1.12 -0.20 11.32
N VAL A 64 -2.35 0.30 11.32
CA VAL A 64 -2.62 1.73 11.40
C VAL A 64 -2.37 2.20 12.83
N PRO A 65 -1.71 3.36 13.03
CA PRO A 65 -1.52 3.92 14.35
C PRO A 65 -2.84 4.10 15.12
N ASN A 66 -2.81 3.87 16.42
CA ASN A 66 -4.00 3.93 17.28
C ASN A 66 -4.72 5.28 17.28
N ILE A 67 -4.03 6.33 16.86
CA ILE A 67 -4.60 7.67 16.79
C ILE A 67 -5.74 7.77 15.77
N TYR A 68 -5.74 6.92 14.76
CA TYR A 68 -6.80 6.88 13.77
C TYR A 68 -7.78 5.75 14.09
N ARG A 69 -8.91 6.07 14.68
CA ARG A 69 -9.97 5.07 14.96
C ARG A 69 -11.35 5.70 15.15
N SER A 70 -11.48 6.98 14.85
CA SER A 70 -12.69 7.71 15.21
C SER A 70 -13.81 7.59 14.18
N ASP A 71 -13.50 7.19 12.94
CA ASP A 71 -14.50 7.14 11.89
C ASP A 71 -14.99 5.72 11.65
N ALA A 72 -16.22 5.45 12.11
CA ALA A 72 -16.86 4.16 11.92
C ALA A 72 -17.31 3.89 10.48
N ALA A 73 -17.21 4.89 9.59
CA ALA A 73 -17.60 4.73 8.19
C ALA A 73 -16.56 3.94 7.37
N PHE A 74 -15.36 3.77 7.90
CA PHE A 74 -14.27 3.06 7.20
C PHE A 74 -13.78 1.89 8.04
N LEU A 75 -13.53 0.77 7.36
CA LEU A 75 -13.01 -0.44 7.96
C LEU A 75 -11.60 -0.70 7.43
N ASP A 76 -10.63 -0.85 8.34
CA ASP A 76 -9.27 -1.30 7.98
C ASP A 76 -9.35 -2.75 7.52
N ILE A 77 -8.90 -3.02 6.31
CA ILE A 77 -8.93 -4.36 5.74
C ILE A 77 -7.64 -5.14 5.98
N ASN A 78 -6.74 -4.59 6.79
CA ASN A 78 -5.46 -5.21 7.16
C ASN A 78 -4.55 -5.50 5.97
N ILE A 79 -4.62 -4.66 4.96
CA ILE A 79 -3.71 -4.66 3.82
C ILE A 79 -2.95 -3.34 3.84
N HIS A 80 -1.63 -3.40 3.70
CA HIS A 80 -0.84 -2.19 3.53
C HIS A 80 0.28 -2.39 2.52
N LEU A 81 0.65 -1.31 1.86
CA LEU A 81 1.71 -1.27 0.87
C LEU A 81 2.92 -0.58 1.48
N GLU A 82 4.10 -1.18 1.35
CA GLU A 82 5.36 -0.56 1.74
C GLU A 82 6.25 -0.38 0.53
N ILE A 83 6.73 0.86 0.34
CA ILE A 83 7.65 1.22 -0.74
C ILE A 83 8.90 1.82 -0.07
N PRO A 84 10.11 1.29 -0.36
CA PRO A 84 11.33 1.90 0.20
C PRO A 84 11.43 3.37 -0.20
N ILE A 85 11.75 4.24 0.78
CA ILE A 85 11.69 5.68 0.56
C ILE A 85 12.65 6.17 -0.52
N LEU A 86 13.78 5.48 -0.71
CA LEU A 86 14.77 5.86 -1.72
C LEU A 86 14.50 5.25 -3.10
N SER A 87 13.33 4.66 -3.31
CA SER A 87 12.95 4.13 -4.63
C SER A 87 12.89 5.26 -5.66
N PRO A 88 13.28 4.99 -6.92
CA PRO A 88 13.11 5.99 -7.98
C PRO A 88 11.64 6.38 -8.15
N ASP A 89 11.40 7.64 -8.50
CA ASP A 89 10.03 8.16 -8.61
C ASP A 89 9.19 7.38 -9.63
N TYR A 90 9.78 6.98 -10.76
CA TYR A 90 9.05 6.21 -11.76
C TYR A 90 8.64 4.83 -11.24
N PHE A 91 9.47 4.20 -10.41
CA PHE A 91 9.13 2.91 -9.80
C PHE A 91 7.96 3.08 -8.83
N THR A 92 8.01 4.08 -7.97
CA THR A 92 6.92 4.36 -7.02
C THR A 92 5.63 4.64 -7.76
N LYS A 93 5.68 5.40 -8.85
CA LYS A 93 4.49 5.67 -9.66
C LYS A 93 3.90 4.39 -10.26
N GLU A 94 4.74 3.48 -10.75
CA GLU A 94 4.26 2.18 -11.24
C GLU A 94 3.56 1.38 -10.16
N VAL A 95 4.12 1.35 -8.95
CA VAL A 95 3.51 0.65 -7.82
C VAL A 95 2.17 1.28 -7.45
N LEU A 96 2.08 2.61 -7.47
CA LEU A 96 0.83 3.31 -7.17
C LEU A 96 -0.23 3.05 -8.24
N LEU A 97 0.16 2.85 -9.50
CA LEU A 97 -0.79 2.44 -10.54
C LEU A 97 -1.37 1.05 -10.24
N ILE A 98 -0.56 0.13 -9.74
CA ILE A 98 -1.05 -1.18 -9.32
C ILE A 98 -2.00 -1.04 -8.11
N ALA A 99 -1.64 -0.20 -7.15
CA ALA A 99 -2.51 0.10 -6.01
C ALA A 99 -3.86 0.68 -6.44
N GLU A 100 -3.86 1.54 -7.44
CA GLU A 100 -5.08 2.09 -8.02
C GLU A 100 -5.94 1.01 -8.67
N GLN A 101 -5.34 0.10 -9.43
CA GLN A 101 -6.05 -1.03 -10.03
C GLN A 101 -6.70 -1.91 -8.96
N LEU A 102 -5.96 -2.19 -7.89
CA LEU A 102 -6.45 -2.96 -6.76
C LEU A 102 -7.64 -2.25 -6.10
N ALA A 103 -7.49 -0.96 -5.83
CA ALA A 103 -8.52 -0.16 -5.19
C ALA A 103 -9.78 -0.06 -6.05
N ASN A 104 -9.64 0.13 -7.35
CA ASN A 104 -10.78 0.20 -8.26
C ASN A 104 -11.54 -1.13 -8.34
N LYS A 105 -10.81 -2.23 -8.31
CA LYS A 105 -11.43 -3.56 -8.40
C LYS A 105 -12.26 -3.91 -7.17
N PHE A 106 -11.81 -3.51 -5.98
CA PHE A 106 -12.41 -3.90 -4.71
C PHE A 106 -13.07 -2.76 -3.95
N ASP A 107 -13.15 -1.58 -4.53
CA ASP A 107 -13.67 -0.36 -3.88
C ASP A 107 -12.92 0.00 -2.61
N PHE A 108 -11.59 -0.07 -2.66
CA PHE A 108 -10.76 0.31 -1.54
C PHE A 108 -10.44 1.80 -1.55
N TYR A 109 -10.22 2.33 -0.34
CA TYR A 109 -9.71 3.67 -0.08
C TYR A 109 -8.32 3.52 0.53
N ILE A 110 -7.52 4.57 0.44
CA ILE A 110 -6.17 4.55 1.01
C ILE A 110 -6.06 5.53 2.16
N TYR A 111 -5.20 5.18 3.11
CA TYR A 111 -4.89 6.00 4.27
C TYR A 111 -3.37 6.12 4.44
N TYR A 112 -2.92 7.35 4.64
CA TYR A 112 -1.56 7.65 5.06
C TYR A 112 -1.64 8.38 6.40
N GLU A 113 -0.63 8.21 7.26
CA GLU A 113 -0.67 8.63 8.66
C GLU A 113 -1.01 10.11 8.91
N ILE A 114 -0.83 10.98 7.91
CA ILE A 114 -1.17 12.41 8.04
C ILE A 114 -2.61 12.73 7.61
N PHE A 115 -3.35 11.77 7.07
CA PHE A 115 -4.73 11.98 6.61
C PHE A 115 -5.69 11.98 7.80
N GLU A 116 -6.75 12.78 7.71
CA GLU A 116 -7.86 12.69 8.68
C GLU A 116 -8.71 11.47 8.39
N ASP A 117 -9.02 11.22 7.10
CA ASP A 117 -9.84 10.11 6.65
C ASP A 117 -9.18 9.40 5.46
N PRO A 118 -9.52 8.12 5.25
CA PRO A 118 -9.15 7.45 3.99
C PRO A 118 -9.72 8.18 2.78
N ILE A 119 -8.98 8.17 1.68
CA ILE A 119 -9.33 8.85 0.44
C ILE A 119 -9.32 7.87 -0.72
N GLU A 120 -9.98 8.25 -1.81
CA GLU A 120 -9.82 7.54 -3.08
C GLU A 120 -8.37 7.70 -3.55
N VAL A 121 -7.90 6.72 -4.32
CA VAL A 121 -6.51 6.76 -4.82
C VAL A 121 -6.36 7.93 -5.80
N ASP A 122 -5.47 8.84 -5.46
CA ASP A 122 -5.07 9.98 -6.28
C ASP A 122 -3.55 9.93 -6.44
N ILE A 123 -3.09 9.40 -7.56
CA ILE A 123 -1.68 9.12 -7.77
C ILE A 123 -0.84 10.38 -7.69
N ASP A 124 -1.28 11.48 -8.31
CA ASP A 124 -0.50 12.72 -8.33
C ASP A 124 -0.35 13.31 -6.93
N PHE A 125 -1.42 13.25 -6.14
CA PHE A 125 -1.39 13.72 -4.75
C PHE A 125 -0.45 12.86 -3.91
N ILE A 126 -0.55 11.53 -4.04
CA ILE A 126 0.31 10.60 -3.28
C ILE A 126 1.77 10.76 -3.71
N MET A 127 2.04 10.93 -5.01
CA MET A 127 3.40 11.16 -5.50
C MET A 127 4.00 12.43 -4.91
N THR A 128 3.21 13.49 -4.78
CA THR A 128 3.67 14.73 -4.16
C THR A 128 4.09 14.49 -2.71
N ILE A 129 3.29 13.75 -1.95
CA ILE A 129 3.62 13.38 -0.57
C ILE A 129 4.92 12.56 -0.54
N TYR A 130 5.03 11.56 -1.40
CA TYR A 130 6.19 10.68 -1.48
C TYR A 130 7.46 11.48 -1.80
N GLU A 131 7.41 12.33 -2.81
CA GLU A 131 8.56 13.12 -3.23
C GLU A 131 9.04 14.07 -2.13
N ASN A 132 8.11 14.71 -1.43
CA ASN A 132 8.44 15.59 -0.32
C ASN A 132 9.06 14.82 0.85
N LEU A 133 8.53 13.65 1.16
CA LEU A 133 9.03 12.79 2.22
C LEU A 133 10.42 12.26 1.88
N LYS A 134 10.63 11.85 0.65
CA LYS A 134 11.91 11.38 0.14
C LYS A 134 12.99 12.48 0.21
N LYS A 135 12.61 13.69 -0.20
CA LYS A 135 13.51 14.84 -0.12
C LYS A 135 13.90 15.13 1.33
N ALA A 136 12.95 15.13 2.24
CA ALA A 136 13.21 15.34 3.65
C ALA A 136 14.11 14.25 4.22
N TYR A 137 13.91 13.00 3.81
CA TYR A 137 14.77 11.88 4.23
C TYR A 137 16.21 12.07 3.74
N ILE A 138 16.39 12.42 2.47
CA ILE A 138 17.71 12.64 1.88
C ILE A 138 18.43 13.80 2.58
N ASP A 139 17.73 14.88 2.89
CA ASP A 139 18.29 16.04 3.59
C ASP A 139 18.77 15.70 5.01
N ARG A 140 18.09 14.74 5.68
CA ARG A 140 18.48 14.28 7.03
C ARG A 140 19.59 13.24 7.02
N HIS A 141 19.82 12.58 5.90
CA HIS A 141 20.81 11.51 5.77
C HIS A 141 21.75 11.81 4.60
N PRO A 142 22.52 12.92 4.68
CA PRO A 142 23.45 13.26 3.61
C PRO A 142 24.56 12.20 3.53
N GLN A 143 24.93 11.86 2.33
CA GLN A 143 25.99 10.88 2.08
C GLN A 143 27.34 11.57 1.91
#